data_45dfb8e4320070034c4a4410cbc2cca0
#
_entry.id   45dfb8e4320070034c4a4410cbc2cca0
#
_cell.length_a   1.000
_cell.length_b   1.000
_cell.length_c   1.000
_cell.angle_alpha   90.00
_cell.angle_beta   90.00
_cell.angle_gamma   90.00
#
_symmetry.space_group_name_H-M   'P 1'
#
loop_
_entity.id
_entity.type
_entity.pdbx_description
1 polymer ?
#
loop_
_entity_poly.entity_id
_entity_poly.type
_entity_poly.pdbx_seq_one_letter_code
_entity_poly.pdbx_strand_id
1 'polypeptide(L)'
;INDKADYISGKGVVCDTASPLLARFVEAVNGDGESLRQLLNKLAYDKSLFGNAFLEVVTDARRSFLSLYHQDASRCRLAKDSAHVLLHHDWAAFRAEEARTLPLYPSFEEQADGTLRAAVHYKDYEPMFTHYGVPPYIAGFGVSAIAYKTDRWNISRLDNSFQLSGVMMLDSTVDSEAEAERVVRTAEERFAGNPGQVMFVLKEGSENDHSRFIPIASQNDGDWKALHDQAVSD
;
A
#
# COMPACT_ATOMS: atom_id res chain seq x y z
N ILE A 1 -5.25 1.80 -9.02
CA ILE A 1 -5.27 3.23 -8.67
C ILE A 1 -4.64 4.05 -9.78
N ASN A 2 -3.46 3.69 -10.30
CA ASN A 2 -2.82 4.39 -11.42
C ASN A 2 -3.76 4.50 -12.63
N ASP A 3 -4.30 3.39 -13.10
CA ASP A 3 -5.21 3.36 -14.26
C ASP A 3 -6.44 4.24 -14.06
N LYS A 4 -6.97 4.30 -12.81
CA LYS A 4 -8.08 5.18 -12.46
C LYS A 4 -7.68 6.65 -12.52
N ALA A 5 -6.50 7.01 -12.01
CA ALA A 5 -5.99 8.37 -12.06
C ALA A 5 -5.72 8.82 -13.52
N ASP A 6 -5.15 7.93 -14.32
CA ASP A 6 -4.91 8.15 -15.75
C ASP A 6 -6.22 8.29 -16.53
N TYR A 7 -7.24 7.48 -16.20
CA TYR A 7 -8.57 7.61 -16.80
C TYR A 7 -9.23 8.94 -16.46
N ILE A 8 -9.15 9.39 -15.21
CA ILE A 8 -9.74 10.68 -14.75
C ILE A 8 -9.02 11.86 -15.40
N SER A 9 -7.69 11.86 -15.45
CA SER A 9 -6.91 12.94 -16.06
C SER A 9 -7.00 12.93 -17.60
N GLY A 10 -7.25 11.76 -18.19
CA GLY A 10 -7.48 11.56 -19.61
C GLY A 10 -6.41 12.22 -20.50
N LYS A 11 -6.86 12.89 -21.56
CA LYS A 11 -5.99 13.71 -22.43
C LYS A 11 -5.68 15.10 -21.87
N GLY A 12 -6.15 15.39 -20.63
CA GLY A 12 -6.03 16.71 -20.01
C GLY A 12 -7.18 17.65 -20.35
N VAL A 13 -6.98 18.91 -20.03
CA VAL A 13 -7.97 19.98 -20.29
C VAL A 13 -7.65 20.64 -21.63
N VAL A 14 -8.64 20.66 -22.51
CA VAL A 14 -8.56 21.41 -23.77
C VAL A 14 -9.21 22.76 -23.57
N CYS A 15 -8.47 23.82 -23.86
CA CYS A 15 -8.98 25.17 -23.78
C CYS A 15 -9.47 25.62 -25.18
N ASP A 16 -10.77 25.75 -25.33
CA ASP A 16 -11.41 26.19 -26.59
C ASP A 16 -11.52 27.72 -26.68
N THR A 17 -10.61 28.42 -26.06
CA THR A 17 -10.59 29.89 -26.09
C THR A 17 -9.34 30.42 -26.76
N ALA A 18 -9.51 31.52 -27.49
CA ALA A 18 -8.41 32.28 -28.11
C ALA A 18 -7.53 33.05 -27.07
N SER A 19 -7.68 32.76 -25.77
CA SER A 19 -6.91 33.42 -24.72
C SER A 19 -5.52 32.77 -24.54
N PRO A 20 -4.44 33.46 -24.89
CA PRO A 20 -3.09 32.95 -24.72
C PRO A 20 -2.73 32.68 -23.25
N LEU A 21 -3.34 33.42 -22.33
CA LEU A 21 -3.13 33.24 -20.88
C LEU A 21 -3.66 31.89 -20.39
N LEU A 22 -4.86 31.50 -20.83
CA LEU A 22 -5.43 30.24 -20.47
C LEU A 22 -4.68 29.05 -21.11
N ALA A 23 -4.27 29.18 -22.35
CA ALA A 23 -3.45 28.16 -23.01
C ALA A 23 -2.13 27.94 -22.26
N ARG A 24 -1.43 29.03 -21.91
CA ARG A 24 -0.21 28.95 -21.10
C ARG A 24 -0.45 28.38 -19.71
N PHE A 25 -1.55 28.71 -19.07
CA PHE A 25 -1.92 28.13 -17.75
C PHE A 25 -2.16 26.64 -17.82
N VAL A 26 -2.78 26.12 -18.87
CA VAL A 26 -2.98 24.67 -19.07
C VAL A 26 -1.64 23.94 -19.25
N GLU A 27 -0.68 24.58 -19.92
CA GLU A 27 0.65 24.02 -20.16
C GLU A 27 1.57 24.10 -18.93
N ALA A 28 1.45 25.17 -18.13
CA ALA A 28 2.26 25.41 -16.95
C ALA A 28 1.44 26.07 -15.83
N VAL A 29 0.93 25.27 -14.89
CA VAL A 29 0.08 25.75 -13.78
C VAL A 29 0.86 26.30 -12.60
N ASN A 30 2.18 26.09 -12.56
CA ASN A 30 3.06 26.52 -11.49
C ASN A 30 4.47 26.84 -12.00
N GLY A 31 5.32 27.31 -11.07
CA GLY A 31 6.71 27.66 -11.37
C GLY A 31 7.61 26.48 -11.71
N ASP A 32 7.18 25.27 -11.42
CA ASP A 32 7.91 24.02 -11.70
C ASP A 32 7.68 23.53 -13.16
N GLY A 33 6.85 24.25 -13.94
CA GLY A 33 6.52 23.89 -15.31
C GLY A 33 5.57 22.68 -15.43
N GLU A 34 4.84 22.38 -14.37
CA GLU A 34 3.87 21.30 -14.36
C GLU A 34 2.62 21.66 -15.17
N SER A 35 2.15 20.75 -16.03
CA SER A 35 0.91 20.95 -16.78
C SER A 35 -0.32 20.70 -15.89
N LEU A 36 -1.44 21.32 -16.27
CA LEU A 36 -2.71 21.08 -15.58
C LEU A 36 -3.11 19.60 -15.60
N ARG A 37 -2.79 18.86 -16.66
CA ARG A 37 -3.02 17.41 -16.75
C ARG A 37 -2.22 16.65 -15.69
N GLN A 38 -0.93 16.97 -15.54
CA GLN A 38 -0.08 16.31 -14.54
C GLN A 38 -0.58 16.59 -13.12
N LEU A 39 -0.97 17.83 -12.84
CA LEU A 39 -1.57 18.22 -11.57
C LEU A 39 -2.85 17.44 -11.28
N LEU A 40 -3.77 17.37 -12.25
CA LEU A 40 -5.03 16.62 -12.12
C LEU A 40 -4.79 15.13 -11.91
N ASN A 41 -3.80 14.55 -12.56
CA ASN A 41 -3.43 13.14 -12.37
C ASN A 41 -2.98 12.88 -10.93
N LYS A 42 -2.09 13.72 -10.38
CA LYS A 42 -1.65 13.62 -8.97
C LYS A 42 -2.82 13.74 -7.98
N LEU A 43 -3.71 14.73 -8.20
CA LEU A 43 -4.90 14.90 -7.36
C LEU A 43 -5.87 13.71 -7.46
N ALA A 44 -6.06 13.16 -8.66
CA ALA A 44 -6.89 11.98 -8.88
C ALA A 44 -6.30 10.73 -8.23
N TYR A 45 -4.97 10.60 -8.26
CA TYR A 45 -4.25 9.53 -7.59
C TYR A 45 -4.45 9.59 -6.08
N ASP A 46 -4.17 10.73 -5.46
CA ASP A 46 -4.32 10.91 -4.02
C ASP A 46 -5.77 10.71 -3.57
N LYS A 47 -6.72 11.27 -4.30
CA LYS A 47 -8.14 11.08 -4.01
C LYS A 47 -8.55 9.61 -4.10
N SER A 48 -8.03 8.87 -5.06
CA SER A 48 -8.32 7.44 -5.22
C SER A 48 -7.66 6.59 -4.15
N LEU A 49 -6.46 6.97 -3.69
CA LEU A 49 -5.67 6.23 -2.70
C LEU A 49 -6.12 6.54 -1.26
N PHE A 50 -6.29 7.82 -0.95
CA PHE A 50 -6.55 8.28 0.43
C PHE A 50 -7.99 8.74 0.66
N GLY A 51 -8.82 8.82 -0.40
CA GLY A 51 -10.14 9.46 -0.33
C GLY A 51 -10.07 10.99 -0.21
N ASN A 52 -8.86 11.56 -0.21
CA ASN A 52 -8.59 12.97 0.01
C ASN A 52 -7.50 13.43 -0.95
N ALA A 53 -7.60 14.68 -1.43
CA ALA A 53 -6.54 15.32 -2.19
C ALA A 53 -6.40 16.78 -1.73
N PHE A 54 -5.19 17.30 -1.78
CA PHE A 54 -4.89 18.67 -1.35
C PHE A 54 -4.20 19.43 -2.47
N LEU A 55 -4.68 20.67 -2.69
CA LEU A 55 -4.17 21.59 -3.68
C LEU A 55 -3.80 22.90 -3.00
N GLU A 56 -2.57 23.35 -3.15
CA GLU A 56 -2.16 24.69 -2.74
C GLU A 56 -2.42 25.67 -3.88
N VAL A 57 -3.07 26.77 -3.53
CA VAL A 57 -3.36 27.90 -4.41
C VAL A 57 -2.47 29.06 -4.00
N VAL A 58 -1.70 29.59 -4.94
CA VAL A 58 -0.82 30.72 -4.73
C VAL A 58 -1.21 31.84 -5.68
N THR A 59 -1.39 33.03 -5.14
CA THR A 59 -1.73 34.24 -5.89
C THR A 59 -1.15 35.49 -5.20
N ASP A 60 -1.37 36.66 -5.74
CA ASP A 60 -1.08 37.93 -5.09
C ASP A 60 -2.34 38.65 -4.61
N ALA A 61 -2.19 39.73 -3.85
CA ALA A 61 -3.30 40.53 -3.34
C ALA A 61 -4.15 41.14 -4.49
N ARG A 62 -3.60 41.32 -5.68
CA ARG A 62 -4.29 41.82 -6.86
C ARG A 62 -4.89 40.70 -7.72
N ARG A 63 -4.60 39.44 -7.36
CA ARG A 63 -4.97 38.24 -8.15
C ARG A 63 -4.51 38.32 -9.61
N SER A 64 -3.31 38.90 -9.81
CA SER A 64 -2.72 39.08 -11.12
C SER A 64 -2.15 37.81 -11.74
N PHE A 65 -1.86 36.82 -10.89
CA PHE A 65 -1.45 35.49 -11.31
C PHE A 65 -2.13 34.41 -10.45
N LEU A 66 -2.13 33.17 -10.93
CA LEU A 66 -2.58 31.98 -10.23
C LEU A 66 -1.58 30.87 -10.48
N SER A 67 -1.08 30.28 -9.41
CA SER A 67 -0.28 29.06 -9.47
C SER A 67 -0.87 27.98 -8.58
N LEU A 68 -0.84 26.76 -9.07
CA LEU A 68 -1.43 25.60 -8.40
C LEU A 68 -0.36 24.56 -8.14
N TYR A 69 -0.27 24.08 -6.91
CA TYR A 69 0.68 23.06 -6.49
C TYR A 69 -0.04 21.91 -5.84
N HIS A 70 0.24 20.68 -6.28
CA HIS A 70 -0.20 19.49 -5.59
C HIS A 70 0.50 19.36 -4.24
N GLN A 71 -0.27 19.04 -3.22
CA GLN A 71 0.26 18.68 -1.90
C GLN A 71 -0.07 17.23 -1.62
N ASP A 72 0.96 16.41 -1.42
CA ASP A 72 0.85 14.98 -1.15
C ASP A 72 -0.07 14.74 0.06
N ALA A 73 -1.17 14.03 -0.14
CA ALA A 73 -2.17 13.80 0.89
C ALA A 73 -1.61 13.01 2.09
N SER A 74 -0.57 12.21 1.91
CA SER A 74 0.11 11.51 3.00
C SER A 74 0.79 12.47 3.98
N ARG A 75 1.20 13.64 3.50
CA ARG A 75 1.89 14.69 4.26
C ARG A 75 0.95 15.75 4.83
N CYS A 76 -0.32 15.73 4.44
CA CYS A 76 -1.31 16.71 4.86
C CYS A 76 -2.16 16.19 6.02
N ARG A 77 -2.41 17.03 7.01
CA ARG A 77 -3.37 16.79 8.10
C ARG A 77 -4.18 18.04 8.35
N LEU A 78 -5.47 17.88 8.63
CA LEU A 78 -6.29 18.99 9.09
C LEU A 78 -5.90 19.37 10.51
N ALA A 79 -5.76 20.67 10.77
CA ALA A 79 -5.52 21.19 12.09
C ALA A 79 -6.78 21.00 12.99
N LYS A 80 -6.61 21.10 14.28
CA LYS A 80 -7.69 20.90 15.26
C LYS A 80 -8.86 21.88 15.07
N ASP A 81 -8.58 23.06 14.55
CA ASP A 81 -9.57 24.10 14.27
C ASP A 81 -10.37 23.85 12.98
N SER A 82 -9.98 22.84 12.22
CA SER A 82 -10.57 22.50 10.91
C SER A 82 -10.54 23.65 9.88
N ALA A 83 -9.77 24.70 10.15
CA ALA A 83 -9.60 25.87 9.29
C ALA A 83 -8.23 25.90 8.59
N HIS A 84 -7.32 25.04 9.02
CA HIS A 84 -5.96 24.97 8.48
C HIS A 84 -5.56 23.56 8.12
N VAL A 85 -4.61 23.45 7.19
CA VAL A 85 -3.91 22.21 6.83
C VAL A 85 -2.47 22.34 7.31
N LEU A 86 -2.01 21.32 8.00
CA LEU A 86 -0.62 21.13 8.43
C LEU A 86 0.07 20.23 7.42
N LEU A 87 1.24 20.64 6.92
CA LEU A 87 2.09 19.86 6.04
C LEU A 87 3.36 19.48 6.79
N HIS A 88 3.62 18.18 6.88
CA HIS A 88 4.82 17.67 7.54
C HIS A 88 5.35 16.44 6.78
N HIS A 89 6.67 16.31 6.69
CA HIS A 89 7.30 15.23 5.93
C HIS A 89 7.25 13.87 6.64
N ASP A 90 7.22 13.87 7.99
CA ASP A 90 7.17 12.66 8.80
C ASP A 90 6.25 12.84 10.02
N TRP A 91 5.08 12.24 9.96
CA TRP A 91 4.10 12.30 11.05
C TRP A 91 4.45 11.41 12.24
N ALA A 92 5.36 10.45 12.11
CA ALA A 92 5.84 9.65 13.22
C ALA A 92 6.79 10.44 14.15
N ALA A 93 7.54 11.39 13.56
CA ALA A 93 8.43 12.31 14.25
C ALA A 93 7.93 13.77 14.19
N PHE A 94 6.61 13.97 14.35
CA PHE A 94 5.99 15.28 14.21
C PHE A 94 6.52 16.31 15.23
N ARG A 95 6.93 17.49 14.70
CA ARG A 95 7.27 18.68 15.46
C ARG A 95 6.51 19.88 14.90
N ALA A 96 5.80 20.57 15.75
CA ALA A 96 4.92 21.66 15.34
C ALA A 96 5.68 22.81 14.66
N GLU A 97 6.91 23.09 15.08
CA GLU A 97 7.79 24.11 14.53
C GLU A 97 8.31 23.80 13.12
N GLU A 98 8.31 22.52 12.71
CA GLU A 98 8.72 22.05 11.40
C GLU A 98 7.53 21.95 10.41
N ALA A 99 6.32 22.02 10.92
CA ALA A 99 5.11 21.91 10.13
C ALA A 99 4.78 23.24 9.44
N ARG A 100 4.61 23.19 8.13
CA ARG A 100 4.06 24.31 7.38
C ARG A 100 2.54 24.30 7.53
N THR A 101 1.98 25.46 7.85
CA THR A 101 0.53 25.62 8.01
C THR A 101 -0.03 26.44 6.84
N LEU A 102 -1.15 26.02 6.27
CA LEU A 102 -1.88 26.75 5.24
C LEU A 102 -3.36 26.85 5.64
N PRO A 103 -3.97 28.04 5.50
CA PRO A 103 -5.40 28.17 5.73
C PRO A 103 -6.18 27.43 4.64
N LEU A 104 -7.33 26.89 5.00
CA LEU A 104 -8.27 26.33 4.03
C LEU A 104 -8.98 27.43 3.24
N TYR A 105 -9.06 27.23 1.92
CA TYR A 105 -9.88 28.09 1.07
C TYR A 105 -11.33 28.16 1.61
N PRO A 106 -11.99 29.33 1.62
CA PRO A 106 -11.63 30.58 0.89
C PRO A 106 -10.69 31.54 1.64
N SER A 107 -10.19 31.19 2.82
CA SER A 107 -9.23 32.02 3.53
C SER A 107 -7.85 31.95 2.89
N PHE A 108 -7.15 33.08 2.88
CA PHE A 108 -5.78 33.16 2.38
C PHE A 108 -4.90 33.81 3.47
N GLU A 109 -3.66 33.39 3.53
CA GLU A 109 -2.64 33.95 4.39
C GLU A 109 -1.51 34.53 3.56
N GLU A 110 -1.10 35.77 3.91
CA GLU A 110 0.02 36.42 3.26
C GLU A 110 1.34 35.88 3.79
N GLN A 111 2.18 35.46 2.88
CA GLN A 111 3.51 34.96 3.18
C GLN A 111 4.55 36.12 3.13
N ALA A 112 5.74 35.86 3.68
CA ALA A 112 6.81 36.84 3.73
C ALA A 112 7.27 37.35 2.32
N ASP A 113 6.99 36.58 1.27
CA ASP A 113 7.25 36.91 -0.12
C ASP A 113 6.15 37.79 -0.78
N GLY A 114 5.12 38.18 -0.01
CA GLY A 114 3.97 38.94 -0.49
C GLY A 114 2.95 38.13 -1.28
N THR A 115 3.12 36.79 -1.34
CA THR A 115 2.12 35.90 -1.95
C THR A 115 1.02 35.54 -0.97
N LEU A 116 -0.18 35.40 -1.50
CA LEU A 116 -1.33 34.85 -0.77
C LEU A 116 -1.44 33.37 -1.04
N ARG A 117 -1.55 32.56 0.01
CA ARG A 117 -1.64 31.10 -0.11
C ARG A 117 -2.84 30.55 0.63
N ALA A 118 -3.43 29.51 0.04
CA ALA A 118 -4.52 28.75 0.62
C ALA A 118 -4.41 27.29 0.20
N ALA A 119 -4.95 26.38 1.01
CA ALA A 119 -5.11 24.99 0.64
C ALA A 119 -6.56 24.70 0.29
N VAL A 120 -6.79 23.93 -0.77
CA VAL A 120 -8.10 23.36 -1.11
C VAL A 120 -8.06 21.89 -0.78
N HIS A 121 -9.02 21.43 0.00
CA HIS A 121 -9.19 20.03 0.36
C HIS A 121 -10.32 19.41 -0.44
N TYR A 122 -10.00 18.44 -1.28
CA TYR A 122 -10.95 17.68 -2.08
C TYR A 122 -11.25 16.35 -1.41
N LYS A 123 -12.54 16.09 -1.16
CA LYS A 123 -13.03 14.81 -0.65
C LYS A 123 -14.43 14.55 -1.17
N ASP A 124 -14.84 13.28 -1.23
CA ASP A 124 -16.23 12.94 -1.46
C ASP A 124 -17.03 13.10 -0.16
N TYR A 125 -18.31 13.40 -0.32
CA TYR A 125 -19.24 13.38 0.81
C TYR A 125 -19.48 11.92 1.22
N GLU A 126 -19.20 11.62 2.48
CA GLU A 126 -19.53 10.35 3.09
C GLU A 126 -20.23 10.62 4.42
N PRO A 127 -21.43 10.08 4.65
CA PRO A 127 -22.14 10.23 5.93
C PRO A 127 -21.24 9.81 7.11
N MET A 128 -21.29 10.56 8.21
CA MET A 128 -20.49 10.37 9.43
C MET A 128 -18.99 10.72 9.30
N PHE A 129 -18.43 10.93 8.12
CA PHE A 129 -17.04 11.32 7.90
C PHE A 129 -16.94 12.83 7.60
N THR A 130 -16.93 13.65 8.66
CA THR A 130 -16.98 15.12 8.50
C THR A 130 -15.65 15.74 8.09
N HIS A 131 -14.51 15.18 8.54
CA HIS A 131 -13.20 15.79 8.33
C HIS A 131 -12.50 15.26 7.07
N TYR A 132 -12.44 13.93 6.91
CA TYR A 132 -11.77 13.30 5.78
C TYR A 132 -12.75 12.50 4.92
N GLY A 133 -12.42 12.35 3.65
CA GLY A 133 -13.08 11.43 2.76
C GLY A 133 -12.59 9.99 2.98
N VAL A 134 -13.37 9.04 2.51
CA VAL A 134 -13.08 7.60 2.61
C VAL A 134 -12.60 7.09 1.25
N PRO A 135 -11.50 6.32 1.20
CA PRO A 135 -11.06 5.73 -0.05
C PRO A 135 -12.13 4.83 -0.66
N PRO A 136 -12.43 4.95 -1.97
CA PRO A 136 -13.52 4.20 -2.59
C PRO A 136 -13.32 2.68 -2.60
N TYR A 137 -12.07 2.20 -2.48
CA TYR A 137 -11.76 0.76 -2.45
C TYR A 137 -12.00 0.09 -1.09
N ILE A 138 -12.38 0.86 -0.06
CA ILE A 138 -12.61 0.29 1.28
C ILE A 138 -13.70 -0.78 1.29
N ALA A 139 -14.72 -0.64 0.45
CA ALA A 139 -15.76 -1.64 0.29
C ALA A 139 -15.21 -3.00 -0.21
N GLY A 140 -14.17 -2.97 -1.05
CA GLY A 140 -13.50 -4.16 -1.57
C GLY A 140 -12.29 -4.63 -0.74
N PHE A 141 -12.03 -4.02 0.42
CA PHE A 141 -10.82 -4.32 1.20
C PHE A 141 -10.74 -5.79 1.65
N GLY A 142 -11.88 -6.37 2.05
CA GLY A 142 -11.96 -7.78 2.46
C GLY A 142 -11.53 -8.72 1.34
N VAL A 143 -12.06 -8.51 0.14
CA VAL A 143 -11.74 -9.31 -1.06
C VAL A 143 -10.27 -9.14 -1.44
N SER A 144 -9.77 -7.91 -1.46
CA SER A 144 -8.35 -7.63 -1.73
C SER A 144 -7.41 -8.27 -0.71
N ALA A 145 -7.81 -8.31 0.57
CA ALA A 145 -7.04 -8.96 1.63
C ALA A 145 -7.00 -10.48 1.45
N ILE A 146 -8.10 -11.10 0.99
CA ILE A 146 -8.14 -12.53 0.67
C ILE A 146 -7.20 -12.82 -0.50
N ALA A 147 -7.31 -12.07 -1.60
CA ALA A 147 -6.44 -12.24 -2.76
C ALA A 147 -4.95 -12.14 -2.36
N TYR A 148 -4.58 -11.08 -1.64
CA TYR A 148 -3.20 -10.90 -1.16
C TYR A 148 -2.69 -12.04 -0.28
N LYS A 149 -3.53 -12.53 0.65
CA LYS A 149 -3.16 -13.66 1.52
C LYS A 149 -3.01 -14.96 0.73
N THR A 150 -3.87 -15.17 -0.27
CA THR A 150 -3.80 -16.34 -1.16
C THR A 150 -2.52 -16.33 -1.97
N ASP A 151 -2.15 -15.18 -2.54
CA ASP A 151 -0.89 -15.04 -3.29
C ASP A 151 0.32 -15.29 -2.39
N ARG A 152 0.34 -14.70 -1.20
CA ARG A 152 1.42 -14.95 -0.22
C ARG A 152 1.52 -16.40 0.19
N TRP A 153 0.39 -17.06 0.39
CA TRP A 153 0.36 -18.48 0.70
C TRP A 153 0.91 -19.33 -0.45
N ASN A 154 0.50 -19.02 -1.70
CA ASN A 154 1.01 -19.69 -2.90
C ASN A 154 2.53 -19.52 -3.05
N ILE A 155 3.03 -18.28 -2.87
CA ILE A 155 4.47 -17.99 -2.91
C ILE A 155 5.20 -18.79 -1.85
N SER A 156 4.72 -18.76 -0.60
CA SER A 156 5.32 -19.52 0.51
C SER A 156 5.34 -21.03 0.22
N ARG A 157 4.29 -21.56 -0.42
CA ARG A 157 4.27 -22.98 -0.84
C ARG A 157 5.30 -23.29 -1.93
N LEU A 158 5.44 -22.39 -2.91
CA LEU A 158 6.45 -22.52 -3.97
C LEU A 158 7.87 -22.45 -3.38
N ASP A 159 8.12 -21.49 -2.47
CA ASP A 159 9.40 -21.31 -1.81
C ASP A 159 9.77 -22.53 -0.93
N ASN A 160 8.77 -23.12 -0.26
CA ASN A 160 8.93 -24.31 0.58
C ASN A 160 8.73 -25.64 -0.18
N SER A 161 8.79 -25.59 -1.54
CA SER A 161 8.67 -26.77 -2.40
C SER A 161 7.46 -27.68 -2.08
N PHE A 162 6.27 -27.09 -1.97
CA PHE A 162 4.97 -27.77 -1.96
C PHE A 162 4.54 -28.58 -0.75
N GLN A 163 5.07 -28.46 0.40
CA GLN A 163 4.61 -29.06 1.67
C GLN A 163 5.66 -29.93 2.37
N LEU A 164 5.49 -30.02 3.69
CA LEU A 164 6.02 -31.12 4.46
C LEU A 164 5.51 -32.42 3.81
N SER A 165 6.37 -33.09 3.06
CA SER A 165 5.97 -34.28 2.30
C SER A 165 5.61 -35.43 3.23
N GLY A 166 6.06 -35.38 4.48
CA GLY A 166 5.78 -36.39 5.47
C GLY A 166 6.64 -36.28 6.71
N VAL A 167 6.41 -37.19 7.63
CA VAL A 167 7.21 -37.39 8.81
C VAL A 167 8.02 -38.68 8.65
N MET A 168 9.35 -38.57 8.71
CA MET A 168 10.24 -39.71 8.74
C MET A 168 10.50 -40.10 10.20
N MET A 169 9.96 -41.20 10.63
CA MET A 169 10.26 -41.80 11.92
C MET A 169 11.53 -42.67 11.76
N LEU A 170 12.57 -42.29 12.45
CA LEU A 170 13.83 -43.05 12.48
C LEU A 170 13.85 -43.89 13.74
N ASP A 171 14.00 -45.20 13.56
CA ASP A 171 14.24 -46.15 14.67
C ASP A 171 15.76 -46.21 14.88
N SER A 172 16.20 -45.76 16.04
CA SER A 172 17.62 -45.77 16.40
C SER A 172 17.78 -45.90 17.91
N THR A 173 18.58 -46.89 18.31
CA THR A 173 19.06 -46.97 19.68
C THR A 173 20.24 -45.99 19.83
N VAL A 174 19.98 -44.84 20.42
CA VAL A 174 20.96 -43.77 20.65
C VAL A 174 21.25 -43.72 22.15
N ASP A 175 22.52 -43.79 22.49
CA ASP A 175 22.95 -43.81 23.89
C ASP A 175 23.05 -42.38 24.51
N SER A 176 22.90 -41.31 23.70
CA SER A 176 22.95 -39.93 24.18
C SER A 176 22.15 -38.96 23.33
N GLU A 177 21.68 -37.85 23.93
CA GLU A 177 20.92 -36.76 23.29
C GLU A 177 21.74 -36.10 22.17
N ALA A 178 23.06 -35.96 22.37
CA ALA A 178 23.98 -35.38 21.37
C ALA A 178 24.13 -36.26 20.12
N GLU A 179 23.98 -37.55 20.26
CA GLU A 179 24.01 -38.53 19.15
C GLU A 179 22.67 -38.54 18.42
N ALA A 180 21.56 -38.37 19.13
CA ALA A 180 20.24 -38.18 18.57
C ALA A 180 20.15 -36.97 17.67
N GLU A 181 20.64 -35.81 18.13
CA GLU A 181 20.72 -34.58 17.35
C GLU A 181 21.61 -34.74 16.10
N ARG A 182 22.73 -35.45 16.20
CA ARG A 182 23.60 -35.73 15.04
C ARG A 182 22.90 -36.56 13.98
N VAL A 183 22.16 -37.58 14.38
CA VAL A 183 21.42 -38.47 13.46
C VAL A 183 20.34 -37.69 12.73
N VAL A 184 19.54 -36.89 13.45
CA VAL A 184 18.50 -36.02 12.86
C VAL A 184 19.12 -35.03 11.90
N ARG A 185 20.16 -34.34 12.29
CA ARG A 185 20.86 -33.35 11.44
C ARG A 185 21.46 -33.99 10.18
N THR A 186 22.06 -35.16 10.29
CA THR A 186 22.59 -35.88 9.13
C THR A 186 21.47 -36.32 8.18
N ALA A 187 20.32 -36.71 8.72
CA ALA A 187 19.14 -37.06 7.92
C ALA A 187 18.57 -35.81 7.24
N GLU A 188 18.46 -34.71 7.94
CA GLU A 188 18.04 -33.41 7.36
C GLU A 188 18.97 -32.97 6.22
N GLU A 189 20.30 -33.08 6.40
CA GLU A 189 21.28 -32.70 5.38
C GLU A 189 21.23 -33.60 4.14
N ARG A 190 20.88 -34.89 4.29
CA ARG A 190 20.87 -35.87 3.18
C ARG A 190 19.54 -35.97 2.43
N PHE A 191 18.45 -35.77 3.13
CA PHE A 191 17.10 -36.04 2.57
C PHE A 191 16.29 -34.78 2.32
N ALA A 192 16.59 -33.68 2.96
CA ALA A 192 15.93 -32.41 2.71
C ALA A 192 16.83 -31.54 1.83
N GLY A 193 16.67 -31.64 0.52
CA GLY A 193 17.24 -30.68 -0.43
C GLY A 193 16.80 -29.23 -0.15
N ASN A 194 15.68 -29.07 0.61
CA ASN A 194 15.23 -27.83 1.21
C ASN A 194 14.79 -28.09 2.66
N PRO A 195 15.25 -27.30 3.64
CA PRO A 195 14.81 -27.41 5.04
C PRO A 195 13.30 -27.25 5.15
N GLY A 196 12.62 -28.20 5.77
CA GLY A 196 11.18 -28.15 6.05
C GLY A 196 10.30 -29.07 5.20
N GLN A 197 10.85 -29.84 4.25
CA GLN A 197 10.05 -30.77 3.45
C GLN A 197 9.72 -32.09 4.18
N VAL A 198 10.56 -32.51 5.09
CA VAL A 198 10.36 -33.74 5.86
C VAL A 198 10.71 -33.47 7.34
N MET A 199 9.79 -33.81 8.22
CA MET A 199 10.07 -33.76 9.65
C MET A 199 10.69 -35.10 10.08
N PHE A 200 11.83 -35.02 10.75
CA PHE A 200 12.49 -36.21 11.30
C PHE A 200 12.16 -36.35 12.78
N VAL A 201 11.71 -37.52 13.18
CA VAL A 201 11.41 -37.84 14.56
C VAL A 201 12.19 -39.12 14.92
N LEU A 202 13.04 -39.04 15.93
CA LEU A 202 13.68 -40.19 16.51
C LEU A 202 12.72 -40.87 17.50
N LYS A 203 12.59 -42.17 17.37
CA LYS A 203 11.82 -43.01 18.28
C LYS A 203 12.79 -43.98 18.97
N GLU A 204 12.68 -44.11 20.27
CA GLU A 204 13.40 -45.17 20.98
C GLU A 204 12.94 -46.56 20.46
N GLY A 205 13.92 -47.34 20.02
CA GLY A 205 13.67 -48.61 19.33
C GLY A 205 12.97 -49.65 20.21
N SER A 206 11.97 -50.26 19.65
CA SER A 206 11.37 -51.52 20.16
C SER A 206 11.72 -52.63 19.17
N GLU A 207 11.97 -53.87 19.67
CA GLU A 207 12.44 -55.04 18.87
C GLU A 207 11.60 -55.34 17.61
N ASN A 208 10.44 -54.69 17.40
CA ASN A 208 9.53 -54.93 16.27
C ASN A 208 9.16 -53.65 15.48
N ASP A 209 9.81 -52.53 15.70
CA ASP A 209 9.45 -51.29 15.02
C ASP A 209 10.57 -50.85 14.07
N HIS A 210 10.25 -50.53 12.84
CA HIS A 210 11.19 -50.14 11.81
C HIS A 210 11.00 -48.66 11.45
N SER A 211 12.08 -48.04 10.99
CA SER A 211 12.00 -46.68 10.42
C SER A 211 10.96 -46.62 9.32
N ARG A 212 10.08 -45.64 9.39
CA ARG A 212 8.97 -45.50 8.41
C ARG A 212 8.74 -44.07 8.05
N PHE A 213 8.31 -43.88 6.80
CA PHE A 213 7.84 -42.61 6.31
C PHE A 213 6.31 -42.55 6.38
N ILE A 214 5.79 -41.50 7.00
CA ILE A 214 4.36 -41.22 7.09
C ILE A 214 4.07 -40.01 6.17
N PRO A 215 3.48 -40.25 5.00
CA PRO A 215 3.14 -39.11 4.12
C PRO A 215 2.02 -38.27 4.73
N ILE A 216 2.15 -36.98 4.70
CA ILE A 216 1.09 -36.04 5.04
C ILE A 216 0.30 -35.81 3.77
N ALA A 217 -0.95 -36.28 3.74
CA ALA A 217 -1.84 -36.07 2.61
C ALA A 217 -2.09 -34.55 2.42
N SER A 218 -1.88 -34.04 1.20
CA SER A 218 -2.22 -32.67 0.87
C SER A 218 -3.73 -32.48 0.97
N GLN A 219 -4.18 -31.63 1.86
CA GLN A 219 -5.58 -31.22 1.88
C GLN A 219 -5.82 -30.24 0.70
N ASN A 220 -6.71 -30.66 -0.20
CA ASN A 220 -7.40 -29.90 -1.26
C ASN A 220 -6.77 -28.56 -1.73
N ASP A 221 -5.88 -28.64 -2.71
CA ASP A 221 -5.34 -27.48 -3.43
C ASP A 221 -6.40 -26.72 -4.26
N GLY A 222 -7.57 -27.35 -4.50
CA GLY A 222 -8.64 -26.78 -5.31
C GLY A 222 -9.39 -25.61 -4.63
N ASP A 223 -9.51 -25.64 -3.32
CA ASP A 223 -10.32 -24.65 -2.58
C ASP A 223 -9.67 -23.26 -2.59
N TRP A 224 -8.34 -23.18 -2.56
CA TRP A 224 -7.62 -21.91 -2.60
C TRP A 224 -7.63 -21.25 -3.98
N LYS A 225 -7.60 -22.08 -5.03
CA LYS A 225 -7.72 -21.56 -6.40
C LYS A 225 -9.11 -20.99 -6.63
N ALA A 226 -10.14 -21.69 -6.18
CA ALA A 226 -11.52 -21.20 -6.28
C ALA A 226 -11.73 -19.89 -5.51
N LEU A 227 -11.16 -19.76 -4.31
CA LEU A 227 -11.19 -18.51 -3.54
C LEU A 227 -10.44 -17.37 -4.22
N HIS A 228 -9.27 -17.64 -4.80
CA HIS A 228 -8.51 -16.65 -5.56
C HIS A 228 -9.30 -16.18 -6.79
N ASP A 229 -9.81 -17.11 -7.59
CA ASP A 229 -10.58 -16.81 -8.80
C ASP A 229 -11.86 -16.01 -8.48
N GLN A 230 -12.52 -16.32 -7.37
CA GLN A 230 -13.66 -15.56 -6.87
C GLN A 230 -13.25 -14.14 -6.44
N ALA A 231 -12.13 -14.00 -5.72
CA ALA A 231 -11.65 -12.69 -5.25
C ALA A 231 -11.20 -11.77 -6.37
N VAL A 232 -10.82 -12.31 -7.53
CA VAL A 232 -10.37 -11.53 -8.71
C VAL A 232 -11.54 -11.21 -9.66
N SER A 233 -12.62 -12.01 -9.61
CA SER A 233 -13.79 -11.84 -10.48
C SER A 233 -14.85 -10.86 -9.95
N ASP A 234 -14.84 -10.56 -8.66
CA ASP A 234 -15.68 -9.56 -7.98
C ASP A 234 -14.98 -8.17 -7.93
#